data_ed867e07e4d44e4476c268b481d0a457
#
_entry.id   ed867e07e4d44e4476c268b481d0a457
#
_cell.length_a   1.000
_cell.length_b   1.000
_cell.length_c   1.000
_cell.angle_alpha   90.00
_cell.angle_beta   90.00
_cell.angle_gamma   90.00
#
_symmetry.space_group_name_H-M   'P 1'
#
loop_
_entity.id
_entity.type
_entity.pdbx_description
1 polymer ?
#
loop_
_entity_poly.entity_id
_entity_poly.type
_entity_poly.pdbx_seq_one_letter_code
_entity_poly.pdbx_strand_id
1 'polypeptide(L)'
;MAAAFKEWIDPELLRTMAGHLSREHADFPRARFLKLAGSGLSALELKARVMHVADALAACLPPAFEDAADVLERTLAPERSDDDLSKLAPCDQGLAGWAVWPMTDFVARYGVSHPRRALQALHALTKRNTAEYAIRPFLIAHRSMTMATLKRWVRDRNPHVRRLVSEGLRPRLPWGIQL
;
A
#
# COMPACT_ATOMS: atom_id res chain seq x y z
N MET A 1 18.76 1.89 21.59
CA MET A 1 17.27 2.05 21.57
C MET A 1 16.78 1.64 20.19
N ALA A 2 15.70 0.85 20.09
CA ALA A 2 15.10 0.56 18.79
C ALA A 2 14.53 1.85 18.19
N ALA A 3 14.74 2.09 16.88
CA ALA A 3 14.17 3.22 16.18
C ALA A 3 12.64 3.18 16.28
N ALA A 4 12.00 4.34 16.45
CA ALA A 4 10.54 4.40 16.45
C ALA A 4 10.01 3.98 15.08
N PHE A 5 8.91 3.23 15.01
CA PHE A 5 8.34 2.74 13.76
C PHE A 5 8.10 3.85 12.71
N LYS A 6 7.83 5.07 13.14
CA LYS A 6 7.67 6.21 12.23
C LYS A 6 8.94 6.54 11.44
N GLU A 7 10.11 6.23 11.96
CA GLU A 7 11.40 6.50 11.32
C GLU A 7 11.68 5.56 10.15
N TRP A 8 10.89 4.50 9.98
CA TRP A 8 10.99 3.60 8.83
C TRP A 8 10.36 4.17 7.55
N ILE A 9 9.53 5.24 7.68
CA ILE A 9 9.11 6.06 6.54
C ILE A 9 9.94 7.34 6.61
N ASP A 10 11.08 7.31 5.99
CA ASP A 10 12.13 8.32 6.02
C ASP A 10 12.51 8.81 4.59
N PRO A 11 13.35 9.83 4.46
CA PRO A 11 13.79 10.32 3.16
C PRO A 11 14.53 9.28 2.29
N GLU A 12 15.16 8.26 2.89
CA GLU A 12 15.85 7.20 2.14
C GLU A 12 14.83 6.26 1.50
N LEU A 13 13.81 5.84 2.26
CA LEU A 13 12.69 5.08 1.71
C LEU A 13 12.00 5.83 0.57
N LEU A 14 11.78 7.14 0.71
CA LEU A 14 11.19 7.96 -0.36
C LEU A 14 12.04 7.97 -1.63
N ARG A 15 13.38 8.07 -1.50
CA ARG A 15 14.29 7.99 -2.66
C ARG A 15 14.22 6.64 -3.34
N THR A 16 14.15 5.56 -2.57
CA THR A 16 13.99 4.19 -3.06
C THR A 16 12.66 4.02 -3.80
N MET A 17 11.56 4.47 -3.20
CA MET A 17 10.23 4.46 -3.85
C MET A 17 10.26 5.24 -5.17
N ALA A 18 10.80 6.45 -5.16
CA ALA A 18 10.91 7.30 -6.36
C ALA A 18 11.75 6.64 -7.46
N GLY A 19 12.81 5.90 -7.11
CA GLY A 19 13.64 5.15 -8.04
C GLY A 19 12.86 4.06 -8.75
N HIS A 20 12.12 3.23 -8.00
CA HIS A 20 11.31 2.16 -8.58
C HIS A 20 10.14 2.71 -9.41
N LEU A 21 9.43 3.73 -8.91
CA LEU A 21 8.33 4.37 -9.65
C LEU A 21 8.81 4.95 -10.98
N SER A 22 9.98 5.61 -11.01
CA SER A 22 10.54 6.16 -12.26
C SER A 22 11.01 5.07 -13.23
N ARG A 23 11.39 3.90 -12.74
CA ARG A 23 11.77 2.74 -13.58
C ARG A 23 10.56 2.16 -14.30
N GLU A 24 9.42 2.10 -13.59
CA GLU A 24 8.19 1.49 -14.11
C GLU A 24 7.28 2.48 -14.87
N HIS A 25 7.53 3.78 -14.71
CA HIS A 25 6.79 4.84 -15.37
C HIS A 25 7.74 5.98 -15.72
N ALA A 26 8.17 6.04 -16.98
CA ALA A 26 9.20 6.99 -17.45
C ALA A 26 8.83 8.47 -17.19
N ASP A 27 7.54 8.80 -17.26
CA ASP A 27 7.03 10.15 -17.02
C ASP A 27 6.78 10.45 -15.53
N PHE A 28 7.18 9.56 -14.61
CA PHE A 28 6.99 9.78 -13.18
C PHE A 28 7.78 11.00 -12.71
N PRO A 29 7.12 12.03 -12.15
CA PRO A 29 7.76 13.30 -11.79
C PRO A 29 8.55 13.16 -10.48
N ARG A 30 9.67 12.42 -10.52
CA ARG A 30 10.51 12.04 -9.38
C ARG A 30 10.82 13.20 -8.44
N ALA A 31 11.26 14.33 -8.98
CA ALA A 31 11.63 15.50 -8.17
C ALA A 31 10.41 16.09 -7.43
N ARG A 32 9.26 16.14 -8.10
CA ARG A 32 7.98 16.58 -7.52
C ARG A 32 7.53 15.64 -6.40
N PHE A 33 7.60 14.33 -6.62
CA PHE A 33 7.25 13.34 -5.61
C PHE A 33 8.12 13.51 -4.36
N LEU A 34 9.45 13.57 -4.51
CA LEU A 34 10.38 13.73 -3.39
C LEU A 34 10.14 15.03 -2.61
N LYS A 35 9.84 16.12 -3.32
CA LYS A 35 9.49 17.39 -2.69
C LYS A 35 8.19 17.28 -1.89
N LEU A 36 7.14 16.74 -2.48
CA LEU A 36 5.82 16.62 -1.82
C LEU A 36 5.89 15.66 -0.63
N ALA A 37 6.41 14.44 -0.83
CA ALA A 37 6.48 13.42 0.21
C ALA A 37 7.46 13.76 1.34
N GLY A 38 8.54 14.51 1.05
CA GLY A 38 9.55 14.88 2.04
C GLY A 38 9.19 16.14 2.84
N SER A 39 8.32 17.00 2.31
CA SER A 39 7.98 18.27 2.98
C SER A 39 7.23 18.02 4.29
N GLY A 40 7.79 18.45 5.42
CA GLY A 40 7.17 18.32 6.74
C GLY A 40 7.14 16.89 7.29
N LEU A 41 7.70 15.89 6.60
CA LEU A 41 7.64 14.48 6.98
C LEU A 41 8.13 14.22 8.42
N SER A 42 9.20 14.88 8.85
CA SER A 42 9.81 14.69 10.17
C SER A 42 8.88 15.06 11.33
N ALA A 43 7.96 16.00 11.10
CA ALA A 43 6.99 16.44 12.11
C ALA A 43 5.78 15.51 12.23
N LEU A 44 5.64 14.51 11.34
CA LEU A 44 4.47 13.65 11.28
C LEU A 44 4.68 12.36 12.08
N GLU A 45 3.61 11.90 12.72
CA GLU A 45 3.52 10.56 13.31
C GLU A 45 3.26 9.49 12.23
N LEU A 46 3.50 8.22 12.54
CA LEU A 46 3.55 7.12 11.57
C LEU A 46 2.37 7.09 10.58
N LYS A 47 1.13 7.09 11.08
CA LYS A 47 -0.06 7.06 10.20
C LYS A 47 -0.16 8.31 9.34
N ALA A 48 0.17 9.48 9.88
CA ALA A 48 0.17 10.73 9.13
C ALA A 48 1.25 10.72 8.03
N ARG A 49 2.43 10.11 8.26
CA ARG A 49 3.45 9.91 7.23
C ARG A 49 2.95 9.03 6.09
N VAL A 50 2.28 7.91 6.41
CA VAL A 50 1.66 7.02 5.41
C VAL A 50 0.71 7.80 4.52
N MET A 51 -0.22 8.55 5.12
CA MET A 51 -1.22 9.34 4.40
C MET A 51 -0.56 10.45 3.55
N HIS A 52 0.43 11.12 4.10
CA HIS A 52 1.18 12.18 3.41
C HIS A 52 1.91 11.66 2.17
N VAL A 53 2.57 10.50 2.28
CA VAL A 53 3.21 9.86 1.12
C VAL A 53 2.19 9.37 0.10
N ALA A 54 1.03 8.87 0.54
CA ALA A 54 -0.05 8.47 -0.36
C ALA A 54 -0.64 9.68 -1.11
N ASP A 55 -0.73 10.88 -0.49
CA ASP A 55 -1.11 12.11 -1.17
C ASP A 55 -0.08 12.53 -2.23
N ALA A 56 1.21 12.38 -1.92
CA ALA A 56 2.27 12.63 -2.90
C ALA A 56 2.21 11.65 -4.08
N LEU A 57 1.89 10.36 -3.83
CA LEU A 57 1.65 9.37 -4.88
C LEU A 57 0.48 9.80 -5.78
N ALA A 58 -0.64 10.21 -5.18
CA ALA A 58 -1.82 10.67 -5.94
C ALA A 58 -1.53 11.89 -6.83
N ALA A 59 -0.66 12.78 -6.37
CA ALA A 59 -0.26 13.96 -7.13
C ALA A 59 0.73 13.67 -8.28
N CYS A 60 1.33 12.46 -8.32
CA CYS A 60 2.43 12.10 -9.20
C CYS A 60 2.17 10.89 -10.09
N LEU A 61 1.24 10.01 -9.72
CA LEU A 61 0.83 8.86 -10.53
C LEU A 61 -0.10 9.30 -11.68
N PRO A 62 -0.31 8.43 -12.69
CA PRO A 62 -1.31 8.66 -13.71
C PRO A 62 -2.68 9.00 -13.12
N PRO A 63 -3.46 9.92 -13.76
CA PRO A 63 -4.75 10.35 -13.23
C PRO A 63 -5.82 9.24 -13.29
N ALA A 64 -5.73 8.30 -14.23
CA ALA A 64 -6.61 7.14 -14.25
C ALA A 64 -6.16 6.13 -13.19
N PHE A 65 -7.09 5.73 -12.32
CA PHE A 65 -6.79 4.82 -11.21
C PHE A 65 -6.22 3.47 -11.69
N GLU A 66 -6.74 2.95 -12.79
CA GLU A 66 -6.29 1.70 -13.39
C GLU A 66 -4.80 1.75 -13.74
N ASP A 67 -4.37 2.80 -14.43
CA ASP A 67 -2.98 3.01 -14.83
C ASP A 67 -2.07 3.23 -13.60
N ALA A 68 -2.55 4.01 -12.62
CA ALA A 68 -1.83 4.22 -11.37
C ALA A 68 -1.63 2.90 -10.61
N ALA A 69 -2.67 2.06 -10.52
CA ALA A 69 -2.58 0.76 -9.89
C ALA A 69 -1.61 -0.19 -10.62
N ASP A 70 -1.60 -0.15 -11.97
CA ASP A 70 -0.65 -0.92 -12.78
C ASP A 70 0.80 -0.49 -12.52
N VAL A 71 1.06 0.81 -12.43
CA VAL A 71 2.40 1.33 -12.05
C VAL A 71 2.80 0.80 -10.68
N LEU A 72 1.93 0.94 -9.68
CA LEU A 72 2.21 0.46 -8.32
C LEU A 72 2.52 -1.04 -8.29
N GLU A 73 1.74 -1.86 -8.99
CA GLU A 73 1.94 -3.32 -9.01
C GLU A 73 3.27 -3.71 -9.68
N ARG A 74 3.68 -3.04 -10.76
CA ARG A 74 4.96 -3.29 -11.41
C ARG A 74 6.18 -2.95 -10.55
N THR A 75 6.02 -2.02 -9.59
CA THR A 75 7.12 -1.68 -8.66
C THR A 75 7.34 -2.72 -7.58
N LEU A 76 6.47 -3.72 -7.42
CA LEU A 76 6.54 -4.66 -6.32
C LEU A 76 7.70 -5.66 -6.48
N ALA A 77 8.38 -5.93 -5.38
CA ALA A 77 9.35 -7.02 -5.29
C ALA A 77 8.70 -8.39 -5.59
N PRO A 78 9.47 -9.41 -5.97
CA PRO A 78 8.98 -10.77 -6.12
C PRO A 78 8.19 -11.25 -4.90
N GLU A 79 7.16 -12.09 -5.15
CA GLU A 79 6.33 -12.65 -4.09
C GLU A 79 7.12 -13.62 -3.23
N ARG A 80 7.03 -13.47 -1.91
CA ARG A 80 7.61 -14.36 -0.91
C ARG A 80 6.50 -14.69 0.09
N SER A 81 6.02 -15.93 0.05
CA SER A 81 4.82 -16.36 0.80
C SER A 81 5.11 -16.87 2.21
N ASP A 82 6.35 -17.17 2.51
CA ASP A 82 6.85 -17.77 3.75
C ASP A 82 7.53 -16.78 4.68
N ASP A 83 7.71 -15.55 4.23
CA ASP A 83 8.43 -14.53 5.01
C ASP A 83 7.52 -13.79 6.00
N ASP A 84 8.10 -13.40 7.10
CA ASP A 84 7.53 -12.42 8.01
C ASP A 84 7.50 -11.04 7.34
N LEU A 85 6.31 -10.53 7.06
CA LEU A 85 6.12 -9.21 6.41
C LEU A 85 6.82 -8.06 7.15
N SER A 86 7.02 -8.18 8.46
CA SER A 86 7.69 -7.15 9.24
C SER A 86 9.18 -7.01 8.92
N LYS A 87 9.78 -8.05 8.31
CA LYS A 87 11.19 -8.10 7.91
C LYS A 87 11.41 -7.75 6.45
N LEU A 88 10.33 -7.59 5.66
CA LEU A 88 10.46 -7.23 4.26
C LEU A 88 10.88 -5.76 4.11
N ALA A 89 11.83 -5.54 3.23
CA ALA A 89 12.31 -4.23 2.85
C ALA A 89 12.40 -4.14 1.32
N PRO A 90 12.43 -2.92 0.76
CA PRO A 90 12.73 -2.74 -0.65
C PRO A 90 14.09 -3.34 -1.03
N CYS A 91 14.20 -3.84 -2.24
CA CYS A 91 15.43 -4.35 -2.82
C CYS A 91 15.56 -3.91 -4.29
N ASP A 92 16.64 -4.28 -4.97
CA ASP A 92 16.86 -3.89 -6.38
C ASP A 92 15.74 -4.38 -7.32
N GLN A 93 15.04 -5.45 -6.94
CA GLN A 93 13.97 -6.05 -7.73
C GLN A 93 12.60 -5.38 -7.50
N GLY A 94 12.44 -4.57 -6.44
CA GLY A 94 11.16 -3.89 -6.20
C GLY A 94 10.90 -3.47 -4.75
N LEU A 95 9.70 -2.97 -4.54
CA LEU A 95 9.21 -2.45 -3.27
C LEU A 95 8.54 -3.54 -2.43
N ALA A 96 8.85 -3.54 -1.14
CA ALA A 96 8.24 -4.38 -0.12
C ALA A 96 8.28 -3.66 1.24
N GLY A 97 7.64 -4.23 2.27
CA GLY A 97 7.66 -3.70 3.63
C GLY A 97 7.01 -2.32 3.71
N TRP A 98 7.62 -1.42 4.45
CA TRP A 98 7.07 -0.10 4.77
C TRP A 98 6.78 0.78 3.56
N ALA A 99 7.46 0.60 2.43
CA ALA A 99 7.19 1.32 1.18
C ALA A 99 5.78 1.00 0.62
N VAL A 100 5.25 -0.18 0.92
CA VAL A 100 3.96 -0.63 0.38
C VAL A 100 2.77 -0.06 1.16
N TRP A 101 2.93 0.32 2.43
CA TRP A 101 1.82 0.88 3.21
C TRP A 101 1.23 2.17 2.60
N PRO A 102 2.00 3.19 2.22
CA PRO A 102 1.45 4.33 1.49
C PRO A 102 0.75 3.96 0.18
N MET A 103 1.23 2.90 -0.52
CA MET A 103 0.59 2.40 -1.73
C MET A 103 -0.79 1.78 -1.43
N THR A 104 -0.92 1.02 -0.33
CA THR A 104 -2.22 0.47 0.11
C THR A 104 -3.18 1.58 0.55
N ASP A 105 -2.68 2.63 1.20
CA ASP A 105 -3.48 3.80 1.60
C ASP A 105 -3.97 4.59 0.37
N PHE A 106 -3.12 4.75 -0.65
CA PHE A 106 -3.52 5.30 -1.95
C PHE A 106 -4.68 4.50 -2.55
N VAL A 107 -4.56 3.17 -2.64
CA VAL A 107 -5.63 2.31 -3.18
C VAL A 107 -6.91 2.43 -2.35
N ALA A 108 -6.80 2.48 -1.02
CA ALA A 108 -7.95 2.62 -0.12
C ALA A 108 -8.74 3.91 -0.32
N ARG A 109 -8.07 5.01 -0.66
CA ARG A 109 -8.70 6.33 -0.79
C ARG A 109 -9.14 6.65 -2.22
N TYR A 110 -8.33 6.29 -3.20
CA TYR A 110 -8.59 6.65 -4.59
C TYR A 110 -9.21 5.52 -5.41
N GLY A 111 -9.20 4.28 -4.90
CA GLY A 111 -9.74 3.12 -5.59
C GLY A 111 -11.19 2.78 -5.27
N VAL A 112 -11.87 3.51 -4.36
CA VAL A 112 -13.24 3.14 -3.92
C VAL A 112 -14.24 3.18 -5.08
N SER A 113 -14.10 4.11 -6.03
CA SER A 113 -14.93 4.16 -7.25
C SER A 113 -14.57 3.09 -8.29
N HIS A 114 -13.45 2.37 -8.12
CA HIS A 114 -12.95 1.30 -9.00
C HIS A 114 -12.77 -0.02 -8.24
N PRO A 115 -13.82 -0.54 -7.54
CA PRO A 115 -13.64 -1.55 -6.50
C PRO A 115 -13.04 -2.86 -7.02
N ARG A 116 -13.34 -3.28 -8.26
CA ARG A 116 -12.78 -4.51 -8.83
C ARG A 116 -11.27 -4.41 -9.01
N ARG A 117 -10.81 -3.31 -9.61
CA ARG A 117 -9.38 -3.07 -9.86
C ARG A 117 -8.62 -2.84 -8.55
N ALA A 118 -9.23 -2.08 -7.63
CA ALA A 118 -8.66 -1.82 -6.31
C ALA A 118 -8.46 -3.11 -5.50
N LEU A 119 -9.44 -4.02 -5.49
CA LEU A 119 -9.30 -5.32 -4.81
C LEU A 119 -8.18 -6.17 -5.44
N GLN A 120 -7.99 -6.13 -6.75
CA GLN A 120 -6.86 -6.79 -7.42
C GLN A 120 -5.52 -6.19 -6.95
N ALA A 121 -5.42 -4.87 -6.92
CA ALA A 121 -4.22 -4.18 -6.42
C ALA A 121 -3.94 -4.53 -4.95
N LEU A 122 -4.94 -4.51 -4.08
CA LEU A 122 -4.77 -4.92 -2.67
C LEU A 122 -4.32 -6.37 -2.52
N HIS A 123 -4.78 -7.27 -3.39
CA HIS A 123 -4.32 -8.66 -3.42
C HIS A 123 -2.82 -8.76 -3.76
N ALA A 124 -2.34 -7.97 -4.70
CA ALA A 124 -0.92 -7.93 -5.05
C ALA A 124 -0.07 -7.28 -3.93
N LEU A 125 -0.52 -6.14 -3.42
CA LEU A 125 0.17 -5.36 -2.39
C LEU A 125 0.28 -6.11 -1.07
N THR A 126 -0.80 -6.79 -0.62
CA THR A 126 -0.81 -7.48 0.68
C THR A 126 0.24 -8.59 0.80
N LYS A 127 0.73 -9.10 -0.32
CA LYS A 127 1.81 -10.10 -0.35
C LYS A 127 3.19 -9.50 -0.06
N ARG A 128 3.34 -8.18 0.00
CA ARG A 128 4.60 -7.46 0.28
C ARG A 128 4.52 -6.60 1.53
N ASN A 129 3.31 -6.27 1.97
CA ASN A 129 3.01 -5.69 3.28
C ASN A 129 1.50 -5.75 3.50
N THR A 130 1.06 -5.81 4.75
CA THR A 130 -0.36 -5.97 5.07
C THR A 130 -1.23 -4.84 4.50
N ALA A 131 -2.40 -5.22 3.95
CA ALA A 131 -3.43 -4.30 3.44
C ALA A 131 -4.73 -4.34 4.27
N GLU A 132 -4.69 -4.80 5.51
CA GLU A 132 -5.84 -4.99 6.39
C GLU A 132 -6.61 -3.69 6.68
N TYR A 133 -5.91 -2.55 6.70
CA TYR A 133 -6.55 -1.23 6.84
C TYR A 133 -7.24 -0.81 5.54
N ALA A 134 -6.59 -1.10 4.42
CA ALA A 134 -6.98 -0.64 3.10
C ALA A 134 -8.23 -1.35 2.55
N ILE A 135 -8.54 -2.58 3.01
CA ILE A 135 -9.74 -3.32 2.60
C ILE A 135 -11.04 -2.74 3.21
N ARG A 136 -10.93 -2.01 4.31
CA ARG A 136 -12.10 -1.59 5.10
C ARG A 136 -13.01 -0.57 4.39
N PRO A 137 -12.54 0.45 3.68
CA PRO A 137 -13.39 1.30 2.86
C PRO A 137 -14.25 0.51 1.86
N PHE A 138 -13.71 -0.56 1.29
CA PHE A 138 -14.44 -1.42 0.35
C PHE A 138 -15.49 -2.29 1.06
N LEU A 139 -15.24 -2.73 2.29
CA LEU A 139 -16.23 -3.42 3.11
C LEU A 139 -17.42 -2.52 3.46
N ILE A 140 -17.19 -1.22 3.59
CA ILE A 140 -18.24 -0.22 3.86
C ILE A 140 -18.99 0.11 2.56
N ALA A 141 -18.28 0.52 1.52
CA ALA A 141 -18.88 1.05 0.28
C ALA A 141 -19.39 -0.05 -0.67
N HIS A 142 -18.74 -1.22 -0.69
CA HIS A 142 -18.98 -2.31 -1.66
C HIS A 142 -19.07 -3.67 -0.98
N ARG A 143 -19.83 -3.78 0.11
CA ARG A 143 -19.87 -4.93 1.00
C ARG A 143 -20.04 -6.26 0.28
N SER A 144 -21.05 -6.39 -0.57
CA SER A 144 -21.35 -7.66 -1.25
C SER A 144 -20.22 -8.15 -2.13
N MET A 145 -19.64 -7.25 -2.95
CA MET A 145 -18.52 -7.56 -3.82
C MET A 145 -17.26 -7.90 -3.03
N THR A 146 -16.95 -7.10 -2.02
CA THR A 146 -15.76 -7.29 -1.17
C THR A 146 -15.87 -8.62 -0.43
N MET A 147 -17.00 -8.92 0.21
CA MET A 147 -17.22 -10.20 0.90
C MET A 147 -17.12 -11.41 -0.04
N ALA A 148 -17.67 -11.32 -1.26
CA ALA A 148 -17.52 -12.39 -2.26
C ALA A 148 -16.05 -12.61 -2.65
N THR A 149 -15.26 -11.53 -2.73
CA THR A 149 -13.82 -11.61 -2.99
C THR A 149 -13.07 -12.21 -1.80
N LEU A 150 -13.33 -11.75 -0.58
CA LEU A 150 -12.70 -12.27 0.63
C LEU A 150 -13.00 -13.75 0.85
N LYS A 151 -14.21 -14.23 0.53
CA LYS A 151 -14.56 -15.68 0.57
C LYS A 151 -13.65 -16.53 -0.34
N ARG A 152 -13.21 -16.01 -1.47
CA ARG A 152 -12.22 -16.70 -2.32
C ARG A 152 -10.82 -16.63 -1.71
N TRP A 153 -10.43 -15.47 -1.16
CA TRP A 153 -9.11 -15.24 -0.57
C TRP A 153 -8.84 -16.02 0.72
N VAL A 154 -9.88 -16.46 1.44
CA VAL A 154 -9.71 -17.40 2.58
C VAL A 154 -8.92 -18.66 2.19
N ARG A 155 -9.02 -19.07 0.92
CA ARG A 155 -8.36 -20.26 0.38
C ARG A 155 -7.16 -19.92 -0.50
N ASP A 156 -6.69 -18.68 -0.46
CA ASP A 156 -5.52 -18.26 -1.24
C ASP A 156 -4.28 -19.05 -0.79
N ARG A 157 -3.42 -19.40 -1.76
CA ARG A 157 -2.17 -20.08 -1.46
C ARG A 157 -1.22 -19.23 -0.59
N ASN A 158 -1.27 -17.91 -0.75
CA ASN A 158 -0.43 -16.98 -0.02
C ASN A 158 -1.00 -16.71 1.40
N PRO A 159 -0.22 -16.93 2.47
CA PRO A 159 -0.69 -16.77 3.85
C PRO A 159 -1.03 -15.33 4.18
N HIS A 160 -0.38 -14.35 3.57
CA HIS A 160 -0.62 -12.93 3.83
C HIS A 160 -1.98 -12.48 3.26
N VAL A 161 -2.41 -13.06 2.14
CA VAL A 161 -3.77 -12.84 1.60
C VAL A 161 -4.82 -13.43 2.57
N ARG A 162 -4.59 -14.65 3.09
CA ARG A 162 -5.49 -15.24 4.10
C ARG A 162 -5.51 -14.42 5.40
N ARG A 163 -4.34 -13.91 5.82
CA ARG A 163 -4.23 -13.03 7.01
C ARG A 163 -5.02 -11.73 6.80
N LEU A 164 -4.93 -11.10 5.62
CA LEU A 164 -5.72 -9.90 5.31
C LEU A 164 -7.21 -10.14 5.52
N VAL A 165 -7.73 -11.30 5.11
CA VAL A 165 -9.15 -11.64 5.33
C VAL A 165 -9.49 -11.66 6.81
N SER A 166 -8.70 -12.35 7.61
CA SER A 166 -8.90 -12.47 9.06
C SER A 166 -8.83 -11.12 9.77
N GLU A 167 -7.74 -10.37 9.54
CA GLU A 167 -7.49 -9.09 10.22
C GLU A 167 -8.41 -7.98 9.71
N GLY A 168 -8.63 -7.89 8.40
CA GLY A 168 -9.45 -6.86 7.78
C GLY A 168 -10.92 -6.91 8.19
N LEU A 169 -11.43 -8.09 8.56
CA LEU A 169 -12.81 -8.29 9.00
C LEU A 169 -13.04 -8.05 10.50
N ARG A 170 -12.01 -7.80 11.29
CA ARG A 170 -12.20 -7.49 12.72
C ARG A 170 -13.08 -6.25 12.89
N PRO A 171 -14.11 -6.27 13.73
CA PRO A 171 -14.95 -5.09 13.97
C PRO A 171 -14.14 -3.88 14.41
N ARG A 172 -13.17 -4.10 15.30
CA ARG A 172 -12.19 -3.10 15.75
C ARG A 172 -10.80 -3.54 15.36
N LEU A 173 -10.10 -2.70 14.63
CA LEU A 173 -8.70 -2.88 14.25
C LEU A 173 -7.94 -1.62 14.71
N PRO A 174 -6.87 -1.75 15.50
CA PRO A 174 -6.05 -0.60 15.89
C PRO A 174 -5.67 0.21 14.64
N TRP A 175 -5.84 1.54 14.70
CA TRP A 175 -5.59 2.48 13.59
C TRP A 175 -6.50 2.34 12.34
N GLY A 176 -7.32 1.29 12.26
CA GLY A 176 -8.29 1.11 11.18
C GLY A 176 -9.60 1.86 11.43
N ILE A 177 -10.33 2.17 10.35
CA ILE A 177 -11.72 2.61 10.48
C ILE A 177 -12.57 1.48 11.07
N GLN A 178 -13.53 1.80 11.91
CA GLN A 178 -14.44 0.81 12.51
C GLN A 178 -15.41 0.25 11.44
N LEU A 179 -15.69 -1.05 11.47
CA LEU A 179 -16.70 -1.72 10.64
C LEU A 179 -18.02 -1.88 11.39
#